data_4f59f64d41bb3716cfdef9db2fe6bde0
#
_entry.id   4f59f64d41bb3716cfdef9db2fe6bde0
#
_cell.length_a   1.000
_cell.length_b   1.000
_cell.length_c   1.000
_cell.angle_alpha   90.00
_cell.angle_beta   90.00
_cell.angle_gamma   90.00
#
_symmetry.space_group_name_H-M   'P 1'
#
loop_
_entity.id
_entity.type
_entity.pdbx_description
1 polymer ?
#
loop_
_entity_poly.entity_id
_entity_poly.type
_entity_poly.pdbx_seq_one_letter_code
_entity_poly.pdbx_strand_id
1 'polypeptide(L)'
;IPVLEDAEPMATGPFTPNWESLKTYEVPEWFRDAKFGIWAHWGPQCVEGSGDWMAREMYMEGTYKYNYHREHYGHQSEFGFKDVLPLFKAENWNPDELVKFYKEECGAQYFFTLGNHHDNFDLWDSQYQEWNSMNIGPKKDILDGWARAAKKAGLPLGISFHADHAWTWYEPSRRFDMK
;
A
#
# COMPACT_ATOMS: atom_id res chain seq x y z
N ILE A 1 -9.24 -22.65 -1.25
CA ILE A 1 -8.62 -21.71 -0.31
C ILE A 1 -8.25 -22.52 0.91
N PRO A 2 -6.98 -22.63 1.30
CA PRO A 2 -6.62 -23.34 2.52
C PRO A 2 -7.30 -22.65 3.72
N VAL A 3 -8.02 -23.41 4.50
CA VAL A 3 -8.50 -22.95 5.81
C VAL A 3 -7.27 -23.04 6.72
N LEU A 4 -6.77 -21.91 7.18
CA LEU A 4 -5.69 -21.88 8.15
C LEU A 4 -6.23 -22.44 9.47
N GLU A 5 -5.68 -23.56 9.94
CA GLU A 5 -6.06 -24.16 11.21
C GLU A 5 -5.81 -23.24 12.42
N ASP A 6 -4.90 -22.26 12.26
CA ASP A 6 -4.52 -21.26 13.25
C ASP A 6 -4.93 -19.83 12.82
N ALA A 7 -6.11 -19.65 12.20
CA ALA A 7 -6.60 -18.33 11.90
C ALA A 7 -6.74 -17.49 13.19
N GLU A 8 -6.19 -16.30 13.21
CA GLU A 8 -6.35 -15.39 14.33
C GLU A 8 -7.85 -15.17 14.65
N PRO A 9 -8.26 -15.21 15.92
CA PRO A 9 -9.63 -15.02 16.28
C PRO A 9 -10.09 -13.64 15.86
N MET A 10 -11.15 -13.56 15.05
CA MET A 10 -11.76 -12.29 14.71
C MET A 10 -12.32 -11.64 15.98
N ALA A 11 -11.92 -10.40 16.24
CA ALA A 11 -12.51 -9.60 17.30
C ALA A 11 -14.03 -9.47 17.08
N THR A 12 -14.81 -9.63 18.14
CA THR A 12 -16.25 -9.37 18.09
C THR A 12 -16.48 -7.88 17.89
N GLY A 13 -16.93 -7.50 16.70
CA GLY A 13 -17.34 -6.14 16.38
C GLY A 13 -18.80 -5.87 16.73
N PRO A 14 -19.27 -4.63 16.58
CA PRO A 14 -20.68 -4.26 16.83
C PRO A 14 -21.64 -4.77 15.74
N PHE A 15 -21.12 -5.28 14.61
CA PHE A 15 -21.90 -5.70 13.45
C PHE A 15 -21.82 -7.19 13.22
N THR A 16 -22.94 -7.77 12.79
CA THR A 16 -23.02 -9.13 12.27
C THR A 16 -22.94 -9.10 10.73
N PRO A 17 -22.54 -10.21 10.04
CA PRO A 17 -22.35 -10.24 8.58
C PRO A 17 -23.69 -10.37 7.82
N ASN A 18 -24.60 -9.43 8.07
CA ASN A 18 -25.87 -9.32 7.35
C ASN A 18 -26.23 -7.83 7.12
N TRP A 19 -27.09 -7.59 6.13
CA TRP A 19 -27.45 -6.23 5.75
C TRP A 19 -28.26 -5.46 6.80
N GLU A 20 -29.08 -6.15 7.60
CA GLU A 20 -29.82 -5.51 8.68
C GLU A 20 -28.88 -4.87 9.69
N SER A 21 -27.85 -5.61 10.11
CA SER A 21 -26.82 -5.09 11.02
C SER A 21 -25.95 -4.02 10.38
N LEU A 22 -25.46 -4.25 9.16
CA LEU A 22 -24.56 -3.30 8.48
C LEU A 22 -25.22 -1.95 8.17
N LYS A 23 -26.53 -1.92 7.90
CA LYS A 23 -27.30 -0.68 7.68
C LYS A 23 -27.44 0.19 8.93
N THR A 24 -27.17 -0.35 10.10
CA THR A 24 -27.20 0.44 11.36
C THR A 24 -25.90 1.25 11.58
N TYR A 25 -24.92 1.14 10.66
CA TYR A 25 -23.70 1.93 10.72
C TYR A 25 -24.00 3.43 10.57
N GLU A 26 -23.53 4.20 11.50
CA GLU A 26 -23.56 5.65 11.43
C GLU A 26 -22.15 6.20 11.31
N VAL A 27 -21.96 7.16 10.40
CA VAL A 27 -20.67 7.83 10.25
C VAL A 27 -20.34 8.61 11.53
N PRO A 28 -19.19 8.36 12.16
CA PRO A 28 -18.82 9.07 13.38
C PRO A 28 -18.82 10.60 13.20
N GLU A 29 -19.31 11.32 14.20
CA GLU A 29 -19.39 12.77 14.19
C GLU A 29 -18.00 13.42 13.98
N TRP A 30 -16.99 12.89 14.67
CA TRP A 30 -15.61 13.38 14.51
C TRP A 30 -15.14 13.38 13.05
N PHE A 31 -15.53 12.38 12.25
CA PHE A 31 -15.16 12.29 10.84
C PHE A 31 -15.88 13.33 10.00
N ARG A 32 -17.15 13.59 10.30
CA ARG A 32 -17.93 14.67 9.66
C ARG A 32 -17.33 16.05 9.96
N ASP A 33 -16.82 16.26 11.18
CA ASP A 33 -16.26 17.54 11.62
C ASP A 33 -14.82 17.75 11.13
N ALA A 34 -14.06 16.68 10.97
CA ALA A 34 -12.65 16.71 10.56
C ALA A 34 -12.44 17.36 9.18
N LYS A 35 -13.34 17.14 8.22
CA LYS A 35 -13.35 17.73 6.85
C LYS A 35 -12.14 17.42 5.99
N PHE A 36 -10.92 17.42 6.55
CA PHE A 36 -9.67 17.31 5.81
C PHE A 36 -8.73 16.27 6.43
N GLY A 37 -8.29 15.33 5.61
CA GLY A 37 -7.25 14.37 5.94
C GLY A 37 -6.26 14.24 4.80
N ILE A 38 -5.11 13.63 5.09
CA ILE A 38 -4.07 13.36 4.09
C ILE A 38 -3.88 11.85 3.97
N TRP A 39 -3.68 11.40 2.74
CA TRP A 39 -3.37 10.02 2.41
C TRP A 39 -1.98 9.91 1.79
N ALA A 40 -1.07 9.17 2.45
CA ALA A 40 0.19 8.77 1.88
C ALA A 40 0.01 7.50 1.04
N HIS A 41 -0.31 7.67 -0.23
CA HIS A 41 -0.40 6.61 -1.23
C HIS A 41 0.99 6.32 -1.80
N TRP A 42 1.83 5.67 -1.00
CA TRP A 42 3.27 5.57 -1.24
C TRP A 42 3.79 4.15 -0.99
N GLY A 43 4.56 3.63 -1.94
CA GLY A 43 5.14 2.29 -1.93
C GLY A 43 6.03 2.07 -3.16
N PRO A 44 6.38 0.81 -3.51
CA PRO A 44 7.26 0.49 -4.65
C PRO A 44 6.78 1.04 -5.99
N GLN A 45 5.48 1.20 -6.18
CA GLN A 45 4.91 1.81 -7.40
C GLN A 45 5.42 3.23 -7.68
N CYS A 46 5.99 3.90 -6.68
CA CYS A 46 6.54 5.24 -6.81
C CYS A 46 7.99 5.29 -7.30
N VAL A 47 8.68 4.15 -7.38
CA VAL A 47 10.12 4.07 -7.70
C VAL A 47 10.43 4.66 -9.06
N GLU A 48 9.68 4.27 -10.08
CA GLU A 48 9.90 4.77 -11.43
C GLU A 48 9.35 6.18 -11.67
N GLY A 49 8.52 6.70 -10.78
CA GLY A 49 7.90 8.01 -10.95
C GLY A 49 6.94 8.12 -12.15
N SER A 50 6.54 7.00 -12.73
CA SER A 50 5.72 6.95 -13.94
C SER A 50 4.22 6.76 -13.68
N GLY A 51 3.82 6.76 -12.42
CA GLY A 51 2.42 6.71 -11.97
C GLY A 51 2.05 5.42 -11.25
N ASP A 52 0.86 5.43 -10.68
CA ASP A 52 0.37 4.53 -9.66
C ASP A 52 0.29 3.05 -10.11
N TRP A 53 -0.24 2.79 -11.30
CA TRP A 53 -0.44 1.42 -11.80
C TRP A 53 0.77 0.87 -12.55
N MET A 54 1.97 1.33 -12.21
CA MET A 54 3.21 0.99 -12.88
C MET A 54 3.45 -0.53 -12.91
N ALA A 55 3.27 -1.24 -11.79
CA ALA A 55 3.49 -2.68 -11.67
C ALA A 55 2.68 -3.54 -12.67
N ARG A 56 1.58 -3.02 -13.20
CA ARG A 56 0.78 -3.65 -14.24
C ARG A 56 1.10 -3.11 -15.62
N GLU A 57 1.07 -1.79 -15.75
CA GLU A 57 1.12 -1.14 -17.06
C GLU A 57 2.50 -1.20 -17.70
N MET A 58 3.56 -1.42 -16.91
CA MET A 58 4.89 -1.69 -17.45
C MET A 58 4.96 -2.95 -18.32
N TYR A 59 3.99 -3.86 -18.18
CA TYR A 59 3.86 -5.08 -19.00
C TYR A 59 2.85 -4.96 -20.14
N MET A 60 2.24 -3.79 -20.33
CA MET A 60 1.22 -3.57 -21.35
C MET A 60 1.83 -2.79 -22.51
N GLU A 61 2.17 -3.49 -23.61
CA GLU A 61 2.73 -2.88 -24.81
C GLU A 61 1.89 -1.70 -25.31
N GLY A 62 2.56 -0.62 -25.69
CA GLY A 62 1.94 0.60 -26.19
C GLY A 62 1.54 1.60 -25.09
N THR A 63 1.60 1.24 -23.82
CA THR A 63 1.41 2.22 -22.73
C THR A 63 2.65 3.08 -22.54
N TYR A 64 2.46 4.27 -21.96
CA TYR A 64 3.58 5.13 -21.58
C TYR A 64 4.54 4.41 -20.62
N LYS A 65 4.00 3.72 -19.61
CA LYS A 65 4.79 3.04 -18.58
C LYS A 65 5.60 1.87 -19.11
N TYR A 66 5.06 1.12 -20.10
CA TYR A 66 5.82 0.09 -20.82
C TYR A 66 7.05 0.67 -21.50
N ASN A 67 6.88 1.76 -22.26
CA ASN A 67 7.96 2.40 -22.99
C ASN A 67 8.97 3.04 -22.03
N TYR A 68 8.50 3.73 -21.00
CA TYR A 68 9.33 4.35 -19.97
C TYR A 68 10.20 3.33 -19.26
N HIS A 69 9.60 2.22 -18.78
CA HIS A 69 10.34 1.15 -18.11
C HIS A 69 11.41 0.59 -19.03
N ARG A 70 11.04 0.26 -20.27
CA ARG A 70 11.96 -0.31 -21.26
C ARG A 70 13.15 0.61 -21.59
N GLU A 71 12.92 1.90 -21.63
CA GLU A 71 13.96 2.91 -21.91
C GLU A 71 14.95 3.05 -20.74
N HIS A 72 14.45 3.00 -19.49
CA HIS A 72 15.26 3.32 -18.32
C HIS A 72 15.80 2.09 -17.57
N TYR A 73 15.11 0.97 -17.66
CA TYR A 73 15.43 -0.25 -16.89
C TYR A 73 15.67 -1.49 -17.78
N GLY A 74 15.35 -1.42 -19.05
CA GLY A 74 15.50 -2.53 -19.97
C GLY A 74 14.20 -3.30 -20.22
N HIS A 75 14.34 -4.47 -20.86
CA HIS A 75 13.18 -5.28 -21.21
C HIS A 75 12.56 -5.93 -19.98
N GLN A 76 11.25 -5.96 -19.90
CA GLN A 76 10.49 -6.44 -18.74
C GLN A 76 10.72 -7.92 -18.41
N SER A 77 11.21 -8.73 -19.35
CA SER A 77 11.62 -10.12 -19.09
C SER A 77 12.99 -10.25 -18.43
N GLU A 78 13.80 -9.19 -18.42
CA GLU A 78 15.14 -9.14 -17.84
C GLU A 78 15.17 -8.34 -16.55
N PHE A 79 14.37 -7.28 -16.51
CA PHE A 79 14.16 -6.42 -15.33
C PHE A 79 12.66 -6.22 -15.16
N GLY A 80 12.04 -6.99 -14.30
CA GLY A 80 10.60 -6.94 -14.01
C GLY A 80 10.28 -6.19 -12.73
N PHE A 81 9.01 -6.15 -12.36
CA PHE A 81 8.60 -5.43 -11.14
C PHE A 81 9.27 -5.96 -9.87
N LYS A 82 9.52 -7.26 -9.79
CA LYS A 82 10.29 -7.87 -8.70
C LYS A 82 11.70 -7.27 -8.53
N ASP A 83 12.28 -6.78 -9.64
CA ASP A 83 13.61 -6.16 -9.64
C ASP A 83 13.53 -4.67 -9.29
N VAL A 84 12.35 -4.06 -9.44
CA VAL A 84 12.05 -2.69 -8.96
C VAL A 84 11.92 -2.64 -7.44
N LEU A 85 11.36 -3.68 -6.81
CA LEU A 85 11.11 -3.71 -5.37
C LEU A 85 12.34 -3.37 -4.51
N PRO A 86 13.55 -3.91 -4.79
CA PRO A 86 14.75 -3.56 -4.05
C PRO A 86 15.19 -2.09 -4.19
N LEU A 87 14.70 -1.38 -5.20
CA LEU A 87 15.00 0.04 -5.42
C LEU A 87 14.16 0.97 -4.55
N PHE A 88 13.07 0.45 -3.99
CA PHE A 88 12.27 1.16 -2.99
C PHE A 88 12.99 1.16 -1.65
N LYS A 89 13.83 2.14 -1.37
CA LYS A 89 14.72 2.16 -0.19
C LYS A 89 14.22 2.99 0.96
N ALA A 90 13.34 3.95 0.72
CA ALA A 90 12.82 4.86 1.74
C ALA A 90 13.94 5.51 2.60
N GLU A 91 15.04 5.95 1.96
CA GLU A 91 16.24 6.44 2.64
C GLU A 91 15.97 7.74 3.41
N ASN A 92 15.22 8.64 2.80
CA ASN A 92 14.89 9.95 3.37
C ASN A 92 13.52 9.98 4.05
N TRP A 93 12.89 8.82 4.25
CA TRP A 93 11.59 8.76 4.87
C TRP A 93 11.69 8.96 6.38
N ASN A 94 11.09 10.04 6.87
CA ASN A 94 10.95 10.36 8.28
C ASN A 94 9.46 10.55 8.60
N PRO A 95 8.77 9.51 9.08
CA PRO A 95 7.34 9.57 9.33
C PRO A 95 6.95 10.58 10.42
N ASP A 96 7.79 10.76 11.44
CA ASP A 96 7.53 11.71 12.52
C ASP A 96 7.46 13.15 12.00
N GLU A 97 8.43 13.56 11.18
CA GLU A 97 8.45 14.89 10.59
C GLU A 97 7.31 15.09 9.58
N LEU A 98 7.04 14.09 8.74
CA LEU A 98 5.98 14.18 7.75
C LEU A 98 4.60 14.29 8.38
N VAL A 99 4.28 13.43 9.36
CA VAL A 99 2.97 13.47 10.03
C VAL A 99 2.80 14.74 10.84
N LYS A 100 3.87 15.22 11.47
CA LYS A 100 3.86 16.53 12.14
C LYS A 100 3.55 17.66 11.14
N PHE A 101 4.23 17.68 10.00
CA PHE A 101 3.98 18.66 8.92
C PHE A 101 2.54 18.59 8.42
N TYR A 102 2.00 17.39 8.17
CA TYR A 102 0.62 17.21 7.74
C TYR A 102 -0.38 17.79 8.75
N LYS A 103 -0.11 17.59 10.05
CA LYS A 103 -0.98 18.12 11.10
C LYS A 103 -0.85 19.63 11.29
N GLU A 104 0.37 20.11 11.48
CA GLU A 104 0.63 21.48 11.95
C GLU A 104 0.59 22.50 10.80
N GLU A 105 1.14 22.13 9.64
CA GLU A 105 1.24 23.06 8.51
C GLU A 105 0.10 22.87 7.49
N CYS A 106 -0.32 21.61 7.26
CA CYS A 106 -1.41 21.34 6.31
C CYS A 106 -2.79 21.35 6.96
N GLY A 107 -2.88 21.22 8.28
CA GLY A 107 -4.16 21.21 9.00
C GLY A 107 -4.91 19.88 8.94
N ALA A 108 -4.24 18.76 8.65
CA ALA A 108 -4.87 17.45 8.60
C ALA A 108 -5.43 17.04 9.97
N GLN A 109 -6.66 16.52 9.95
CA GLN A 109 -7.38 16.05 11.12
C GLN A 109 -7.36 14.51 11.25
N TYR A 110 -6.98 13.81 10.20
CA TYR A 110 -6.74 12.37 10.16
C TYR A 110 -5.73 12.05 9.05
N PHE A 111 -5.15 10.87 9.15
CA PHE A 111 -4.12 10.41 8.22
C PHE A 111 -4.44 9.01 7.74
N PHE A 112 -4.25 8.76 6.45
CA PHE A 112 -4.30 7.42 5.86
C PHE A 112 -2.94 7.04 5.30
N THR A 113 -2.58 5.77 5.45
CA THR A 113 -1.42 5.18 4.79
C THR A 113 -1.81 3.96 3.98
N LEU A 114 -0.95 3.60 3.04
CA LEU A 114 -1.05 2.36 2.32
C LEU A 114 -0.44 1.24 3.16
N GLY A 115 -1.16 0.14 3.33
CA GLY A 115 -0.61 -1.11 3.86
C GLY A 115 -0.08 -1.98 2.74
N ASN A 116 -0.85 -2.07 1.64
CA ASN A 116 -0.52 -2.89 0.49
C ASN A 116 -1.23 -2.32 -0.74
N HIS A 117 -0.55 -2.28 -1.88
CA HIS A 117 -1.10 -1.88 -3.17
C HIS A 117 -1.49 -3.11 -4.00
N HIS A 118 -2.04 -2.91 -5.20
CA HIS A 118 -2.35 -3.99 -6.15
C HIS A 118 -1.13 -4.83 -6.56
N ASP A 119 0.08 -4.31 -6.34
CA ASP A 119 1.34 -5.02 -6.52
C ASP A 119 1.58 -6.14 -5.50
N ASN A 120 0.71 -6.23 -4.51
CA ASN A 120 0.74 -7.24 -3.47
C ASN A 120 2.03 -7.23 -2.63
N PHE A 121 2.67 -6.08 -2.51
CA PHE A 121 3.84 -5.88 -1.66
C PHE A 121 3.41 -5.29 -0.31
N ASP A 122 3.67 -6.03 0.77
CA ASP A 122 3.29 -5.60 2.12
C ASP A 122 4.26 -4.56 2.67
N LEU A 123 3.73 -3.44 3.14
CA LEU A 123 4.52 -2.35 3.72
C LEU A 123 4.76 -2.52 5.24
N TRP A 124 4.59 -3.74 5.76
CA TRP A 124 4.81 -4.09 7.17
C TRP A 124 5.57 -5.41 7.31
N ASP A 125 5.93 -5.78 8.53
CA ASP A 125 6.55 -7.07 8.87
C ASP A 125 5.53 -8.21 8.78
N SER A 126 5.17 -8.56 7.54
CA SER A 126 4.20 -9.62 7.28
C SER A 126 4.81 -10.99 7.53
N GLN A 127 4.16 -11.78 8.40
CA GLN A 127 4.52 -13.18 8.62
C GLN A 127 3.90 -14.15 7.59
N TYR A 128 3.00 -13.64 6.73
CA TYR A 128 2.24 -14.46 5.79
C TYR A 128 2.79 -14.45 4.37
N GLN A 129 3.66 -13.50 4.05
CA GLN A 129 4.34 -13.45 2.76
C GLN A 129 5.74 -12.84 2.85
N GLU A 130 6.62 -13.31 1.96
CA GLU A 130 8.00 -12.86 1.90
C GLU A 130 8.18 -11.52 1.17
N TRP A 131 7.23 -11.15 0.30
CA TRP A 131 7.23 -9.89 -0.45
C TRP A 131 6.74 -8.73 0.44
N ASN A 132 7.63 -8.30 1.33
CA ASN A 132 7.33 -7.23 2.27
C ASN A 132 8.53 -6.29 2.48
N SER A 133 8.25 -5.12 3.06
CA SER A 133 9.23 -4.04 3.25
C SER A 133 10.33 -4.35 4.27
N MET A 134 10.16 -5.37 5.11
CA MET A 134 11.22 -5.85 6.00
C MET A 134 12.22 -6.75 5.27
N ASN A 135 11.72 -7.56 4.32
CA ASN A 135 12.56 -8.52 3.60
C ASN A 135 13.19 -7.93 2.34
N ILE A 136 12.53 -6.96 1.69
CA ILE A 136 12.96 -6.41 0.40
C ILE A 136 12.91 -4.88 0.46
N GLY A 137 13.83 -4.23 -0.22
CA GLY A 137 13.86 -2.78 -0.35
C GLY A 137 14.30 -2.06 0.93
N PRO A 138 13.41 -1.34 1.64
CA PRO A 138 13.79 -0.43 2.71
C PRO A 138 14.31 -1.10 3.98
N LYS A 139 14.02 -2.39 4.19
CA LYS A 139 14.31 -3.12 5.43
C LYS A 139 13.73 -2.42 6.67
N LYS A 140 12.54 -1.89 6.52
CA LYS A 140 11.80 -1.12 7.53
C LYS A 140 10.34 -1.54 7.53
N ASP A 141 9.73 -1.57 8.72
CA ASP A 141 8.28 -1.64 8.84
C ASP A 141 7.71 -0.23 8.59
N ILE A 142 7.30 0.00 7.36
CA ILE A 142 6.77 1.30 6.91
C ILE A 142 5.43 1.58 7.60
N LEU A 143 4.58 0.56 7.69
CA LEU A 143 3.25 0.72 8.28
C LEU A 143 3.34 1.03 9.78
N ASP A 144 4.18 0.32 10.53
CA ASP A 144 4.41 0.60 11.95
C ASP A 144 5.01 1.99 12.16
N GLY A 145 5.96 2.40 11.30
CA GLY A 145 6.51 3.76 11.36
C GLY A 145 5.45 4.85 11.21
N TRP A 146 4.54 4.72 10.26
CA TRP A 146 3.40 5.63 10.11
C TRP A 146 2.46 5.57 11.32
N ALA A 147 2.17 4.36 11.82
CA ALA A 147 1.26 4.17 12.94
C ALA A 147 1.79 4.85 14.22
N ARG A 148 3.08 4.68 14.51
CA ARG A 148 3.72 5.36 15.64
C ARG A 148 3.70 6.88 15.48
N ALA A 149 4.02 7.40 14.30
CA ALA A 149 4.02 8.82 14.04
C ALA A 149 2.62 9.44 14.16
N ALA A 150 1.59 8.80 13.60
CA ALA A 150 0.21 9.24 13.73
C ALA A 150 -0.27 9.24 15.19
N LYS A 151 0.04 8.17 15.94
CA LYS A 151 -0.26 8.07 17.37
C LYS A 151 0.41 9.19 18.17
N LYS A 152 1.70 9.44 17.93
CA LYS A 152 2.47 10.51 18.57
C LYS A 152 1.91 11.89 18.27
N ALA A 153 1.45 12.11 17.05
CA ALA A 153 0.80 13.35 16.63
C ALA A 153 -0.67 13.46 17.11
N GLY A 154 -1.26 12.39 17.62
CA GLY A 154 -2.68 12.36 17.98
C GLY A 154 -3.61 12.49 16.78
N LEU A 155 -3.22 11.95 15.62
CA LEU A 155 -4.06 11.84 14.44
C LEU A 155 -4.69 10.44 14.35
N PRO A 156 -6.02 10.35 14.14
CA PRO A 156 -6.65 9.10 13.74
C PRO A 156 -5.98 8.53 12.48
N LEU A 157 -5.67 7.23 12.50
CA LEU A 157 -5.02 6.53 11.39
C LEU A 157 -5.99 5.58 10.70
N GLY A 158 -6.07 5.67 9.38
CA GLY A 158 -6.65 4.66 8.51
C GLY A 158 -5.57 3.93 7.71
N ILE A 159 -5.84 2.68 7.35
CA ILE A 159 -4.94 1.87 6.54
C ILE A 159 -5.71 1.39 5.32
N SER A 160 -5.12 1.56 4.14
CA SER A 160 -5.70 1.17 2.87
C SER A 160 -5.02 -0.11 2.35
N PHE A 161 -5.84 -1.07 1.94
CA PHE A 161 -5.41 -2.32 1.31
C PHE A 161 -6.05 -2.46 -0.06
N HIS A 162 -5.26 -2.77 -1.07
CA HIS A 162 -5.68 -2.94 -2.47
C HIS A 162 -5.51 -4.38 -2.94
N ALA A 163 -5.91 -5.35 -2.14
CA ALA A 163 -5.73 -6.77 -2.41
C ALA A 163 -6.91 -7.43 -3.18
N ASP A 164 -7.87 -6.65 -3.66
CA ASP A 164 -9.15 -7.13 -4.19
C ASP A 164 -9.07 -7.80 -5.57
N HIS A 165 -8.01 -7.55 -6.37
CA HIS A 165 -7.86 -8.14 -7.71
C HIS A 165 -6.41 -8.43 -8.13
N ALA A 166 -5.58 -8.89 -7.19
CA ALA A 166 -4.17 -9.20 -7.42
C ALA A 166 -3.94 -10.16 -8.61
N TRP A 167 -4.78 -11.19 -8.77
CA TRP A 167 -4.66 -12.16 -9.86
C TRP A 167 -4.83 -11.53 -11.25
N THR A 168 -5.88 -10.76 -11.47
CA THR A 168 -6.15 -10.09 -12.74
C THR A 168 -5.20 -8.92 -12.98
N TRP A 169 -4.69 -8.33 -11.91
CA TRP A 169 -3.70 -7.27 -11.96
C TRP A 169 -2.42 -7.72 -12.67
N TYR A 170 -1.90 -8.90 -12.32
CA TYR A 170 -0.67 -9.43 -12.88
C TYR A 170 -0.83 -10.19 -14.20
N GLU A 171 -2.03 -10.32 -14.74
CA GLU A 171 -2.25 -11.04 -16.01
C GLU A 171 -1.32 -10.58 -17.14
N PRO A 172 -1.07 -9.27 -17.39
CA PRO A 172 -0.16 -8.83 -18.44
C PRO A 172 1.29 -9.29 -18.26
N SER A 173 1.77 -9.45 -17.03
CA SER A 173 3.15 -9.85 -16.73
C SER A 173 3.48 -11.28 -17.17
N ARG A 174 2.49 -12.16 -17.24
CA ARG A 174 2.67 -13.59 -17.57
C ARG A 174 3.35 -13.84 -18.91
N ARG A 175 3.26 -12.88 -19.85
CA ARG A 175 3.91 -12.99 -21.15
C ARG A 175 5.43 -12.83 -21.07
N PHE A 176 5.94 -12.30 -19.97
CA PHE A 176 7.34 -11.93 -19.75
C PHE A 176 8.07 -12.89 -18.81
N ASP A 177 7.35 -13.67 -18.01
CA ASP A 177 7.92 -14.60 -17.02
C ASP A 177 8.28 -16.00 -17.59
N MET A 178 8.17 -16.17 -18.89
CA MET A 178 8.39 -17.46 -19.55
C MET A 178 9.86 -17.64 -20.01
N LYS A 179 10.77 -17.64 -19.05
CA LYS A 179 12.14 -18.14 -19.23
C LYS A 179 12.47 -19.21 -18.22
#